data_348ce9fce2a63255adef679ee9141a1d
#
_entry.id   348ce9fce2a63255adef679ee9141a1d
#
_cell.length_a   1.000
_cell.length_b   1.000
_cell.length_c   1.000
_cell.angle_alpha   90.00
_cell.angle_beta   90.00
_cell.angle_gamma   90.00
#
_symmetry.space_group_name_H-M   'P 1'
#
loop_
_entity.id
_entity.type
_entity.pdbx_description
1 polymer ?
#
loop_
_entity_poly.entity_id
_entity_poly.type
_entity_poly.pdbx_seq_one_letter_code
_entity_poly.pdbx_strand_id
1 'polypeptide(L)'
;MAEQLTKLESSVYHYLLDFTAENTYQPSIRDIGKQFKIKSTKTVSDLLQSLAKKGYIERDPARSRGVNLLGFGAAMRTQPVPFYGKIHAGEPALLPEYRQGFITIDRRFVPSDEVFFLKVKGDSMVGRCLNDGDYVMVNPRQEPRDQDVVAARLGEEATVKTYTRRGGAVTLEAANPAERDITIQPGMDFGILGVICGVFRPGFDANMGGNSSQS
;
A
#
# COMPACT_ATOMS: atom_id res chain seq x y z
N MET A 1 -11.74 -7.57 -23.87
CA MET A 1 -10.83 -6.44 -24.19
C MET A 1 -11.65 -5.16 -24.11
N ALA A 2 -11.17 -4.14 -23.38
CA ALA A 2 -11.89 -2.86 -23.29
C ALA A 2 -11.89 -2.19 -24.69
N GLU A 3 -13.04 -1.73 -25.12
CA GLU A 3 -13.21 -1.04 -26.40
C GLU A 3 -12.48 0.32 -26.37
N GLN A 4 -11.82 0.68 -27.47
CA GLN A 4 -10.96 1.87 -27.52
C GLN A 4 -11.77 3.17 -27.39
N LEU A 5 -11.32 4.09 -26.55
CA LEU A 5 -11.97 5.38 -26.33
C LEU A 5 -11.67 6.35 -27.48
N THR A 6 -12.66 7.15 -27.88
CA THR A 6 -12.42 8.34 -28.70
C THR A 6 -11.63 9.39 -27.89
N LYS A 7 -11.02 10.37 -28.57
CA LYS A 7 -10.27 11.46 -27.90
C LYS A 7 -11.11 12.20 -26.84
N LEU A 8 -12.38 12.49 -27.15
CA LEU A 8 -13.27 13.18 -26.23
C LEU A 8 -13.65 12.30 -25.03
N GLU A 9 -13.98 11.03 -25.27
CA GLU A 9 -14.26 10.07 -24.18
C GLU A 9 -13.07 9.89 -23.25
N SER A 10 -11.86 9.79 -23.84
CA SER A 10 -10.63 9.71 -23.06
C SER A 10 -10.42 10.95 -22.18
N SER A 11 -10.63 12.15 -22.75
CA SER A 11 -10.51 13.40 -22.00
C SER A 11 -11.55 13.51 -20.87
N VAL A 12 -12.79 13.11 -21.15
CA VAL A 12 -13.85 13.09 -20.13
C VAL A 12 -13.51 12.06 -19.03
N TYR A 13 -13.03 10.88 -19.39
CA TYR A 13 -12.63 9.85 -18.41
C TYR A 13 -11.49 10.32 -17.50
N HIS A 14 -10.44 10.95 -18.06
CA HIS A 14 -9.35 11.52 -17.25
C HIS A 14 -9.85 12.63 -16.32
N TYR A 15 -10.71 13.53 -16.82
CA TYR A 15 -11.31 14.54 -15.96
C TYR A 15 -12.11 13.94 -14.80
N LEU A 16 -12.86 12.86 -15.04
CA LEU A 16 -13.56 12.16 -13.96
C LEU A 16 -12.60 11.57 -12.93
N LEU A 17 -11.47 11.03 -13.38
CA LEU A 17 -10.41 10.50 -12.50
C LEU A 17 -9.81 11.62 -11.64
N ASP A 18 -9.36 12.70 -12.27
CA ASP A 18 -8.71 13.83 -11.59
C ASP A 18 -9.67 14.50 -10.60
N PHE A 19 -10.90 14.78 -11.04
CA PHE A 19 -11.91 15.39 -10.18
C PHE A 19 -12.23 14.52 -8.95
N THR A 20 -12.34 13.20 -9.14
CA THR A 20 -12.63 12.27 -8.03
C THR A 20 -11.44 12.10 -7.09
N ALA A 21 -10.21 12.23 -7.60
CA ALA A 21 -8.99 12.21 -6.78
C ALA A 21 -8.86 13.47 -5.90
N GLU A 22 -9.28 14.63 -6.41
CA GLU A 22 -9.19 15.91 -5.70
C GLU A 22 -10.39 16.20 -4.78
N ASN A 23 -11.53 15.54 -5.02
CA ASN A 23 -12.78 15.81 -4.33
C ASN A 23 -13.37 14.53 -3.72
N THR A 24 -14.06 14.66 -2.60
CA THR A 24 -14.77 13.56 -1.94
C THR A 24 -16.09 13.17 -2.63
N TYR A 25 -16.44 13.83 -3.72
CA TYR A 25 -17.66 13.62 -4.49
C TYR A 25 -17.38 13.65 -5.99
N GLN A 26 -18.32 13.16 -6.77
CA GLN A 26 -18.22 13.07 -8.22
C GLN A 26 -18.74 14.34 -8.91
N PRO A 27 -18.21 14.70 -10.11
CA PRO A 27 -18.70 15.83 -10.86
C PRO A 27 -20.12 15.57 -11.38
N SER A 28 -20.94 16.62 -11.38
CA SER A 28 -22.26 16.55 -12.00
C SER A 28 -22.16 16.63 -13.54
N ILE A 29 -23.23 16.22 -14.24
CA ILE A 29 -23.35 16.41 -15.70
C ILE A 29 -23.10 17.86 -16.10
N ARG A 30 -23.48 18.83 -15.26
CA ARG A 30 -23.26 20.26 -15.52
C ARG A 30 -21.81 20.66 -15.38
N ASP A 31 -21.09 20.09 -14.43
CA ASP A 31 -19.65 20.33 -14.21
C ASP A 31 -18.86 19.81 -15.40
N ILE A 32 -19.18 18.60 -15.87
CA ILE A 32 -18.60 18.01 -17.09
C ILE A 32 -18.91 18.89 -18.31
N GLY A 33 -20.17 19.31 -18.45
CA GLY A 33 -20.57 20.19 -19.55
C GLY A 33 -19.79 21.51 -19.57
N LYS A 34 -19.58 22.14 -18.41
CA LYS A 34 -18.75 23.36 -18.27
C LYS A 34 -17.31 23.12 -18.66
N GLN A 35 -16.70 22.04 -18.13
CA GLN A 35 -15.30 21.71 -18.37
C GLN A 35 -14.99 21.51 -19.87
N PHE A 36 -15.87 20.81 -20.57
CA PHE A 36 -15.70 20.49 -21.99
C PHE A 36 -16.46 21.43 -22.95
N LYS A 37 -17.03 22.52 -22.43
CA LYS A 37 -17.83 23.49 -23.19
C LYS A 37 -19.00 22.85 -23.97
N ILE A 38 -19.58 21.78 -23.41
CA ILE A 38 -20.73 21.07 -23.96
C ILE A 38 -22.02 21.67 -23.38
N LYS A 39 -22.81 22.36 -24.20
CA LYS A 39 -24.05 23.03 -23.77
C LYS A 39 -25.19 22.05 -23.50
N SER A 40 -25.22 20.92 -24.17
CA SER A 40 -26.29 19.92 -24.06
C SER A 40 -25.97 18.88 -22.96
N THR A 41 -26.82 18.82 -21.95
CA THR A 41 -26.75 17.79 -20.90
C THR A 41 -27.02 16.39 -21.47
N LYS A 42 -27.77 16.29 -22.56
CA LYS A 42 -27.99 15.03 -23.29
C LYS A 42 -26.69 14.51 -23.87
N THR A 43 -25.93 15.37 -24.53
CA THR A 43 -24.61 14.99 -25.11
C THR A 43 -23.64 14.47 -24.04
N VAL A 44 -23.59 15.14 -22.86
CA VAL A 44 -22.78 14.66 -21.73
C VAL A 44 -23.30 13.30 -21.24
N SER A 45 -24.62 13.13 -21.15
CA SER A 45 -25.22 11.86 -20.74
C SER A 45 -24.90 10.72 -21.73
N ASP A 46 -24.93 11.01 -23.03
CA ASP A 46 -24.62 10.04 -24.08
C ASP A 46 -23.13 9.63 -24.03
N LEU A 47 -22.21 10.59 -23.77
CA LEU A 47 -20.78 10.31 -23.55
C LEU A 47 -20.57 9.39 -22.33
N LEU A 48 -21.22 9.70 -21.21
CA LEU A 48 -21.12 8.85 -20.01
C LEU A 48 -21.74 7.47 -20.25
N GLN A 49 -22.80 7.37 -21.05
CA GLN A 49 -23.39 6.08 -21.43
C GLN A 49 -22.45 5.27 -22.31
N SER A 50 -21.73 5.92 -23.22
CA SER A 50 -20.72 5.27 -24.05
C SER A 50 -19.56 4.74 -23.20
N LEU A 51 -19.05 5.54 -22.26
CA LEU A 51 -18.03 5.11 -21.30
C LEU A 51 -18.49 3.90 -20.46
N ALA A 52 -19.75 3.89 -20.05
CA ALA A 52 -20.34 2.78 -19.30
C ALA A 52 -20.42 1.50 -20.14
N LYS A 53 -20.90 1.60 -21.41
CA LYS A 53 -20.95 0.47 -22.34
C LYS A 53 -19.58 -0.12 -22.63
N LYS A 54 -18.55 0.73 -22.70
CA LYS A 54 -17.14 0.33 -22.92
C LYS A 54 -16.46 -0.20 -21.65
N GLY A 55 -17.15 -0.18 -20.49
CA GLY A 55 -16.66 -0.74 -19.23
C GLY A 55 -15.65 0.13 -18.49
N TYR A 56 -15.62 1.45 -18.73
CA TYR A 56 -14.75 2.39 -18.02
C TYR A 56 -15.40 2.99 -16.77
N ILE A 57 -16.71 3.11 -16.77
CA ILE A 57 -17.51 3.62 -15.65
C ILE A 57 -18.74 2.75 -15.42
N GLU A 58 -19.30 2.84 -14.21
CA GLU A 58 -20.65 2.33 -13.90
C GLU A 58 -21.56 3.51 -13.58
N ARG A 59 -22.79 3.48 -14.08
CA ARG A 59 -23.79 4.52 -13.81
C ARG A 59 -24.86 4.00 -12.86
N ASP A 60 -25.12 4.75 -11.79
CA ASP A 60 -26.32 4.58 -10.99
C ASP A 60 -27.40 5.55 -11.53
N PRO A 61 -28.41 5.05 -12.27
CA PRO A 61 -29.45 5.88 -12.85
C PRO A 61 -30.34 6.55 -11.78
N ALA A 62 -30.34 6.08 -10.55
CA ALA A 62 -31.12 6.63 -9.43
C ALA A 62 -30.46 7.86 -8.79
N ARG A 63 -29.20 8.17 -9.12
CA ARG A 63 -28.45 9.28 -8.52
C ARG A 63 -28.00 10.28 -9.58
N SER A 64 -28.31 11.57 -9.36
CA SER A 64 -27.89 12.66 -10.27
C SER A 64 -26.37 12.84 -10.40
N ARG A 65 -25.57 12.23 -9.50
CA ARG A 65 -24.10 12.17 -9.48
C ARG A 65 -23.61 10.73 -9.46
N GLY A 66 -24.38 9.80 -10.00
CA GLY A 66 -24.11 8.36 -9.89
C GLY A 66 -23.16 7.85 -10.99
N VAL A 67 -21.97 8.40 -11.11
CA VAL A 67 -20.92 7.86 -11.99
C VAL A 67 -19.87 7.16 -11.14
N ASN A 68 -19.85 5.83 -11.15
CA ASN A 68 -18.78 5.07 -10.51
C ASN A 68 -17.73 4.71 -11.56
N LEU A 69 -16.49 5.11 -11.32
CA LEU A 69 -15.36 4.76 -12.18
C LEU A 69 -15.02 3.28 -12.00
N LEU A 70 -15.21 2.45 -13.03
CA LEU A 70 -14.81 1.05 -12.99
C LEU A 70 -13.27 0.98 -12.94
N GLY A 71 -12.74 0.29 -11.95
CA GLY A 71 -11.30 0.32 -11.64
C GLY A 71 -10.94 1.39 -10.60
N PHE A 72 -11.60 2.54 -10.58
CA PHE A 72 -11.41 3.59 -9.57
C PHE A 72 -12.48 3.53 -8.46
N GLY A 73 -13.68 3.08 -8.75
CA GLY A 73 -14.71 2.79 -7.74
C GLY A 73 -14.34 1.58 -6.86
N ALA A 74 -13.45 0.70 -7.36
CA ALA A 74 -12.74 -0.26 -6.52
C ALA A 74 -11.61 0.40 -5.72
N ALA A 75 -11.05 1.52 -6.18
CA ALA A 75 -10.04 2.34 -5.48
C ALA A 75 -10.66 3.20 -4.35
N MET A 76 -11.98 3.40 -4.32
CA MET A 76 -12.66 3.87 -3.11
C MET A 76 -12.75 2.82 -2.00
N ARG A 77 -12.29 1.61 -2.22
CA ARG A 77 -12.03 0.62 -1.17
C ARG A 77 -10.58 0.73 -0.70
N THR A 78 -10.16 1.91 -0.35
CA THR A 78 -8.89 2.09 0.33
C THR A 78 -9.05 1.75 1.81
N GLN A 79 -8.01 1.15 2.36
CA GLN A 79 -7.92 0.85 3.78
C GLN A 79 -6.75 1.64 4.36
N PRO A 80 -6.97 2.42 5.42
CA PRO A 80 -5.88 3.01 6.18
C PRO A 80 -5.18 1.91 6.97
N VAL A 81 -3.95 1.59 6.59
CA VAL A 81 -3.09 0.62 7.26
C VAL A 81 -2.18 1.38 8.22
N PRO A 82 -2.20 1.08 9.53
CA PRO A 82 -1.36 1.77 10.49
C PRO A 82 0.13 1.48 10.25
N PHE A 83 1.00 2.46 10.48
CA PHE A 83 2.44 2.22 10.46
C PHE A 83 3.10 2.62 11.78
N TYR A 84 4.12 1.83 12.13
CA TYR A 84 4.88 1.94 13.35
C TYR A 84 6.37 2.16 13.03
N GLY A 85 7.00 3.09 13.74
CA GLY A 85 8.42 3.40 13.53
C GLY A 85 9.35 2.53 14.35
N LYS A 86 8.92 2.19 15.57
CA LYS A 86 9.60 1.28 16.50
C LYS A 86 8.55 0.45 17.19
N ILE A 87 8.90 -0.77 17.55
CA ILE A 87 8.10 -1.63 18.41
C ILE A 87 8.85 -1.73 19.75
N HIS A 88 8.16 -1.49 20.85
CA HIS A 88 8.71 -1.59 22.19
C HIS A 88 8.31 -2.93 22.84
N ALA A 89 9.19 -3.46 23.70
CA ALA A 89 8.97 -4.72 24.39
C ALA A 89 8.03 -4.59 25.59
N GLY A 90 7.47 -5.72 26.00
CA GLY A 90 6.72 -5.86 27.24
C GLY A 90 5.24 -5.53 27.15
N GLU A 91 4.79 -4.87 26.09
CA GLU A 91 3.40 -4.55 25.81
C GLU A 91 2.98 -5.06 24.44
N PRO A 92 1.67 -5.18 24.11
CA PRO A 92 1.26 -5.55 22.77
C PRO A 92 1.97 -4.63 21.76
N ALA A 93 2.78 -5.22 20.89
CA ALA A 93 3.71 -4.51 20.00
C ALA A 93 3.06 -3.44 19.10
N LEU A 94 1.73 -3.41 19.05
CA LEU A 94 0.91 -2.59 18.16
C LEU A 94 -0.01 -1.63 18.95
N LEU A 95 0.48 -1.08 20.07
CA LEU A 95 -0.32 -0.10 20.81
C LEU A 95 -0.54 1.17 19.98
N PRO A 96 -1.75 1.76 20.04
CA PRO A 96 -2.08 2.98 19.31
C PRO A 96 -1.13 4.15 19.52
N GLU A 97 -0.51 4.22 20.70
CA GLU A 97 0.44 5.28 21.09
C GLU A 97 1.78 5.22 20.34
N TYR A 98 2.18 4.05 19.85
CA TYR A 98 3.41 3.90 19.05
C TYR A 98 3.16 4.05 17.54
N ARG A 99 1.90 4.25 17.15
CA ARG A 99 1.51 4.45 15.77
C ARG A 99 1.95 5.84 15.30
N GLN A 100 2.73 5.88 14.23
CA GLN A 100 3.21 7.14 13.64
C GLN A 100 2.25 7.74 12.60
N GLY A 101 1.31 6.94 12.09
CA GLY A 101 0.34 7.38 11.12
C GLY A 101 -0.33 6.24 10.38
N PHE A 102 -0.85 6.54 9.20
CA PHE A 102 -1.49 5.56 8.31
C PHE A 102 -0.97 5.72 6.88
N ILE A 103 -0.83 4.60 6.20
CA ILE A 103 -0.62 4.53 4.74
C ILE A 103 -1.91 4.00 4.15
N THR A 104 -2.54 4.78 3.28
CA THR A 104 -3.79 4.39 2.64
C THR A 104 -3.51 3.58 1.40
N ILE A 105 -4.00 2.34 1.36
CA ILE A 105 -3.74 1.37 0.29
C ILE A 105 -5.07 0.84 -0.23
N ASP A 106 -5.11 0.50 -1.51
CA ASP A 106 -6.24 -0.21 -2.11
C ASP A 106 -6.40 -1.57 -1.42
N ARG A 107 -7.63 -1.83 -0.92
CA ARG A 107 -7.96 -3.05 -0.18
C ARG A 107 -7.61 -4.35 -0.92
N ARG A 108 -7.52 -4.32 -2.25
CA ARG A 108 -7.10 -5.49 -3.04
C ARG A 108 -5.68 -5.97 -2.73
N PHE A 109 -4.83 -5.06 -2.24
CA PHE A 109 -3.45 -5.37 -1.83
C PHE A 109 -3.32 -5.65 -0.33
N VAL A 110 -4.42 -5.62 0.42
CA VAL A 110 -4.43 -5.81 1.87
C VAL A 110 -5.00 -7.19 2.20
N PRO A 111 -4.18 -8.17 2.59
CA PRO A 111 -4.62 -9.56 2.76
C PRO A 111 -5.51 -9.78 3.99
N SER A 112 -5.43 -8.90 5.00
CA SER A 112 -6.28 -8.96 6.19
C SER A 112 -6.48 -7.57 6.81
N ASP A 113 -7.50 -7.41 7.65
CA ASP A 113 -7.80 -6.13 8.32
C ASP A 113 -6.77 -5.77 9.42
N GLU A 114 -5.95 -6.72 9.84
CA GLU A 114 -4.99 -6.56 10.94
C GLU A 114 -3.56 -6.26 10.45
N VAL A 115 -3.34 -6.11 9.15
CA VAL A 115 -2.02 -5.77 8.63
C VAL A 115 -1.57 -4.40 9.14
N PHE A 116 -0.27 -4.26 9.26
CA PHE A 116 0.37 -3.01 9.63
C PHE A 116 1.69 -2.84 8.89
N PHE A 117 2.21 -1.62 8.88
CA PHE A 117 3.52 -1.33 8.31
C PHE A 117 4.57 -1.15 9.40
N LEU A 118 5.78 -1.65 9.11
CA LEU A 118 7.00 -1.33 9.83
C LEU A 118 7.98 -0.64 8.89
N LYS A 119 8.69 0.36 9.41
CA LYS A 119 9.79 0.98 8.70
C LYS A 119 11.05 0.15 8.89
N VAL A 120 11.65 -0.29 7.79
CA VAL A 120 12.92 -1.02 7.77
C VAL A 120 14.04 -0.06 8.21
N LYS A 121 14.93 -0.56 9.06
CA LYS A 121 16.16 0.10 9.47
C LYS A 121 17.35 -0.80 9.22
N GLY A 122 18.40 -0.19 8.68
CA GLY A 122 19.64 -0.90 8.38
C GLY A 122 19.57 -1.70 7.08
N ASP A 123 20.57 -2.52 6.86
CA ASP A 123 20.87 -3.18 5.61
C ASP A 123 20.87 -4.72 5.69
N SER A 124 20.41 -5.27 6.80
CA SER A 124 20.47 -6.72 7.07
C SER A 124 19.68 -7.58 6.06
N MET A 125 18.79 -6.97 5.28
CA MET A 125 17.92 -7.65 4.33
C MET A 125 18.10 -7.18 2.88
N VAL A 126 19.20 -6.51 2.55
CA VAL A 126 19.48 -6.00 1.19
C VAL A 126 19.52 -7.09 0.14
N GLY A 127 19.96 -8.31 0.48
CA GLY A 127 19.91 -9.46 -0.41
C GLY A 127 18.51 -9.95 -0.76
N ARG A 128 17.48 -9.50 -0.03
CA ARG A 128 16.06 -9.68 -0.33
C ARG A 128 15.43 -8.39 -0.89
N CYS A 129 16.26 -7.45 -1.35
CA CYS A 129 15.82 -6.14 -1.87
C CYS A 129 15.02 -5.28 -0.88
N LEU A 130 15.20 -5.49 0.43
CA LEU A 130 14.67 -4.65 1.50
C LEU A 130 15.77 -3.70 1.96
N ASN A 131 15.56 -2.41 1.77
CA ASN A 131 16.54 -1.36 2.04
C ASN A 131 16.11 -0.52 3.26
N ASP A 132 17.08 0.18 3.83
CA ASP A 132 16.78 1.19 4.85
C ASP A 132 15.76 2.21 4.35
N GLY A 133 14.77 2.53 5.17
CA GLY A 133 13.68 3.45 4.83
C GLY A 133 12.48 2.85 4.11
N ASP A 134 12.55 1.60 3.65
CA ASP A 134 11.37 0.90 3.12
C ASP A 134 10.30 0.70 4.20
N TYR A 135 9.06 0.57 3.77
CA TYR A 135 7.96 0.14 4.62
C TYR A 135 7.55 -1.28 4.23
N VAL A 136 7.59 -2.20 5.16
CA VAL A 136 7.14 -3.58 4.97
C VAL A 136 5.75 -3.77 5.54
N MET A 137 4.83 -4.33 4.74
CA MET A 137 3.50 -4.71 5.21
C MET A 137 3.58 -6.07 5.88
N VAL A 138 3.16 -6.13 7.13
CA VAL A 138 3.20 -7.31 7.98
C VAL A 138 1.80 -7.87 8.14
N ASN A 139 1.63 -9.15 7.88
CA ASN A 139 0.37 -9.87 8.14
C ASN A 139 0.50 -10.73 9.40
N PRO A 140 -0.09 -10.33 10.54
CA PRO A 140 -0.01 -11.09 11.79
C PRO A 140 -0.86 -12.37 11.79
N ARG A 141 -1.79 -12.51 10.85
CA ARG A 141 -2.66 -13.69 10.72
C ARG A 141 -2.00 -14.84 9.99
N GLN A 142 -0.90 -14.60 9.30
CA GLN A 142 -0.19 -15.63 8.54
C GLN A 142 0.86 -16.30 9.42
N GLU A 143 0.76 -17.62 9.56
CA GLU A 143 1.82 -18.40 10.19
C GLU A 143 3.05 -18.46 9.29
N PRO A 144 4.26 -18.26 9.83
CA PRO A 144 5.49 -18.28 9.05
C PRO A 144 5.82 -19.70 8.59
N ARG A 145 6.23 -19.79 7.32
CA ARG A 145 6.79 -20.99 6.71
C ARG A 145 8.30 -20.84 6.59
N ASP A 146 8.97 -21.95 6.40
CA ASP A 146 10.41 -21.93 6.13
C ASP A 146 10.72 -21.04 4.91
N GLN A 147 11.73 -20.17 5.03
CA GLN A 147 12.15 -19.16 4.06
C GLN A 147 11.22 -17.94 3.89
N ASP A 148 10.14 -17.81 4.66
CA ASP A 148 9.37 -16.57 4.68
C ASP A 148 10.20 -15.43 5.30
N VAL A 149 9.98 -14.21 4.79
CA VAL A 149 10.48 -13.00 5.45
C VAL A 149 9.48 -12.60 6.52
N VAL A 150 9.94 -12.44 7.74
CA VAL A 150 9.09 -12.14 8.90
C VAL A 150 9.52 -10.86 9.60
N ALA A 151 8.59 -10.20 10.23
CA ALA A 151 8.85 -9.26 11.30
C ALA A 151 8.87 -10.05 12.63
N ALA A 152 9.93 -9.93 13.39
CA ALA A 152 10.11 -10.60 14.67
C ALA A 152 10.47 -9.59 15.74
N ARG A 153 10.05 -9.86 16.98
CA ARG A 153 10.47 -9.15 18.17
C ARG A 153 11.54 -9.95 18.89
N LEU A 154 12.62 -9.27 19.27
CA LEU A 154 13.71 -9.79 20.08
C LEU A 154 13.96 -8.83 21.24
N GLY A 155 13.52 -9.23 22.45
CA GLY A 155 13.50 -8.30 23.57
C GLY A 155 12.69 -7.04 23.21
N GLU A 156 13.32 -5.88 23.28
CA GLU A 156 12.70 -4.56 23.03
C GLU A 156 12.74 -4.10 21.56
N GLU A 157 13.29 -4.89 20.67
CA GLU A 157 13.47 -4.47 19.28
C GLU A 157 12.69 -5.33 18.30
N ALA A 158 12.17 -4.69 17.25
CA ALA A 158 11.66 -5.39 16.09
C ALA A 158 12.74 -5.49 15.02
N THR A 159 12.81 -6.64 14.38
CA THR A 159 13.71 -6.90 13.26
C THR A 159 12.97 -7.58 12.12
N VAL A 160 13.50 -7.42 10.90
CA VAL A 160 13.02 -8.14 9.72
C VAL A 160 14.11 -9.11 9.30
N LYS A 161 13.77 -10.39 9.19
CA LYS A 161 14.72 -11.48 8.87
C LYS A 161 14.02 -12.57 8.06
N THR A 162 14.79 -13.45 7.45
CA THR A 162 14.28 -14.69 6.87
C THR A 162 14.11 -15.71 7.99
N TYR A 163 12.92 -16.26 8.09
CA TYR A 163 12.58 -17.30 9.06
C TYR A 163 12.99 -18.67 8.53
N THR A 164 13.76 -19.40 9.30
CA THR A 164 14.07 -20.80 9.04
C THR A 164 13.77 -21.66 10.25
N ARG A 165 13.28 -22.87 10.00
CA ARG A 165 12.97 -23.83 11.04
C ARG A 165 13.56 -25.20 10.69
N ARG A 166 14.58 -25.63 11.46
CA ARG A 166 15.24 -26.92 11.27
C ARG A 166 15.27 -27.70 12.59
N GLY A 167 14.74 -28.92 12.57
CA GLY A 167 14.76 -29.81 13.74
C GLY A 167 14.11 -29.21 15.00
N GLY A 168 13.15 -28.29 14.84
CA GLY A 168 12.49 -27.58 15.95
C GLY A 168 13.18 -26.27 16.38
N ALA A 169 14.42 -26.05 15.97
CA ALA A 169 15.11 -24.78 16.21
C ALA A 169 14.69 -23.74 15.18
N VAL A 170 14.48 -22.52 15.64
CA VAL A 170 14.17 -21.35 14.81
C VAL A 170 15.43 -20.50 14.66
N THR A 171 15.74 -20.11 13.44
CA THR A 171 16.81 -19.17 13.12
C THR A 171 16.23 -18.02 12.28
N LEU A 172 16.61 -16.81 12.63
CA LEU A 172 16.32 -15.60 11.89
C LEU A 172 17.56 -15.22 11.08
N GLU A 173 17.54 -15.56 9.79
CA GLU A 173 18.70 -15.38 8.90
C GLU A 173 18.70 -13.96 8.31
N ALA A 174 19.86 -13.33 8.31
CA ALA A 174 20.09 -12.09 7.59
C ALA A 174 20.24 -12.38 6.09
N ALA A 175 19.84 -11.44 5.24
CA ALA A 175 20.11 -11.48 3.81
C ALA A 175 21.23 -10.47 3.45
N ASN A 176 22.23 -10.37 4.33
CA ASN A 176 23.43 -9.58 4.15
C ASN A 176 24.60 -10.37 4.74
N PRO A 177 25.64 -10.71 3.95
CA PRO A 177 26.80 -11.48 4.45
C PRO A 177 27.58 -10.81 5.58
N ALA A 178 27.44 -9.48 5.74
CA ALA A 178 28.08 -8.74 6.84
C ALA A 178 27.34 -8.86 8.17
N GLU A 179 26.10 -9.36 8.15
CA GLU A 179 25.23 -9.51 9.31
C GLU A 179 25.19 -10.96 9.80
N ARG A 180 24.93 -11.13 11.09
CA ARG A 180 24.85 -12.45 11.69
C ARG A 180 23.42 -12.95 11.76
N ASP A 181 23.27 -14.26 11.59
CA ASP A 181 22.03 -14.95 11.86
C ASP A 181 21.79 -15.06 13.37
N ILE A 182 20.53 -15.07 13.76
CA ILE A 182 20.11 -15.14 15.16
C ILE A 182 19.38 -16.46 15.38
N THR A 183 20.04 -17.40 16.04
CA THR A 183 19.39 -18.66 16.46
C THR A 183 18.67 -18.45 17.77
N ILE A 184 17.37 -18.75 17.80
CA ILE A 184 16.53 -18.58 18.98
C ILE A 184 16.85 -19.68 20.00
N GLN A 185 17.30 -19.27 21.16
CA GLN A 185 17.61 -20.17 22.26
C GLN A 185 16.41 -20.31 23.21
N PRO A 186 16.26 -21.43 23.92
CA PRO A 186 15.25 -21.56 24.96
C PRO A 186 15.38 -20.44 26.01
N GLY A 187 14.25 -19.76 26.30
CA GLY A 187 14.22 -18.66 27.26
C GLY A 187 14.53 -17.27 26.68
N MET A 188 14.86 -17.14 25.38
CA MET A 188 14.93 -15.84 24.73
C MET A 188 13.54 -15.20 24.66
N ASP A 189 13.48 -13.90 24.96
CA ASP A 189 12.26 -13.11 24.72
C ASP A 189 12.14 -12.85 23.22
N PHE A 190 11.35 -13.67 22.59
CA PHE A 190 11.18 -13.74 21.14
C PHE A 190 9.71 -13.91 20.77
N GLY A 191 9.29 -13.25 19.71
CA GLY A 191 7.94 -13.41 19.14
C GLY A 191 7.91 -13.05 17.65
N ILE A 192 7.16 -13.82 16.88
CA ILE A 192 6.86 -13.46 15.49
C ILE A 192 5.70 -12.46 15.50
N LEU A 193 5.90 -11.31 14.86
CA LEU A 193 4.89 -10.27 14.71
C LEU A 193 4.00 -10.52 13.47
N GLY A 194 4.54 -11.23 12.48
CA GLY A 194 3.83 -11.63 11.28
C GLY A 194 4.76 -11.82 10.08
N VAL A 195 4.18 -12.28 8.99
CA VAL A 195 4.87 -12.50 7.70
C VAL A 195 4.80 -11.25 6.86
N ILE A 196 5.91 -10.91 6.19
CA ILE A 196 5.95 -9.79 5.24
C ILE A 196 5.18 -10.17 3.98
N CYS A 197 4.16 -9.40 3.65
CA CYS A 197 3.29 -9.63 2.49
C CYS A 197 3.35 -8.51 1.45
N GLY A 198 4.11 -7.46 1.68
CA GLY A 198 4.30 -6.37 0.74
C GLY A 198 5.40 -5.41 1.16
N VAL A 199 5.94 -4.68 0.18
CA VAL A 199 6.97 -3.66 0.40
C VAL A 199 6.51 -2.37 -0.29
N PHE A 200 6.59 -1.27 0.43
CA PHE A 200 6.36 0.06 -0.09
C PHE A 200 7.65 0.87 0.05
N ARG A 201 8.18 1.32 -1.06
CA ARG A 201 9.35 2.20 -1.11
C ARG A 201 8.89 3.59 -1.47
N PRO A 202 9.04 4.59 -0.56
CA PRO A 202 8.79 5.98 -0.91
C PRO A 202 9.65 6.37 -2.10
N GLY A 203 9.09 7.19 -3.00
CA GLY A 203 9.74 7.54 -4.26
C GLY A 203 11.17 8.02 -4.07
N PHE A 204 11.99 7.78 -5.07
CA PHE A 204 13.37 8.28 -5.15
C PHE A 204 13.34 9.81 -5.09
N ASP A 205 13.76 10.39 -3.99
CA ASP A 205 14.20 11.78 -3.99
C ASP A 205 15.53 11.83 -4.76
N ALA A 206 15.46 12.23 -6.02
CA ALA A 206 16.64 12.42 -6.86
C ALA A 206 17.62 13.47 -6.29
N ASN A 207 17.26 14.13 -5.19
CA ASN A 207 18.07 15.12 -4.48
C ASN A 207 18.91 14.60 -3.31
N MET A 208 18.84 13.32 -2.95
CA MET A 208 19.68 12.75 -1.89
C MET A 208 21.10 12.36 -2.34
N GLY A 209 21.46 12.63 -3.60
CA GLY A 209 22.76 12.27 -4.20
C GLY A 209 23.75 13.40 -4.40
N GLY A 210 23.59 14.57 -3.76
CA GLY A 210 24.47 15.70 -4.02
C GLY A 210 24.68 16.63 -2.85
N ASN A 211 25.50 16.24 -1.90
CA ASN A 211 26.38 17.20 -1.21
C ASN A 211 27.41 16.49 -0.30
N SER A 212 28.46 16.02 -0.88
CA SER A 212 29.74 15.83 -0.17
C SER A 212 30.87 16.14 -1.13
N SER A 213 31.07 17.44 -1.40
CA SER A 213 32.34 18.00 -1.84
C SER A 213 32.21 19.51 -1.85
N GLN A 214 32.63 20.16 -0.80
CA GLN A 214 33.37 21.42 -0.79
C GLN A 214 33.51 21.94 0.65
N SER A 215 34.61 21.76 1.15
CA SER A 215 35.71 22.67 1.62
C SER A 215 36.44 22.01 2.74
#